data_fdd335489ba8969abd65dcc6a154830b
#
_entry.id   fdd335489ba8969abd65dcc6a154830b
#
_cell.length_a   1.000
_cell.length_b   1.000
_cell.length_c   1.000
_cell.angle_alpha   90.00
_cell.angle_beta   90.00
_cell.angle_gamma   90.00
#
_symmetry.space_group_name_H-M   'P 1'
#
loop_
_entity.id
_entity.type
_entity.pdbx_description
1 polymer ?
#
loop_
_entity_poly.entity_id
_entity_poly.type
_entity_poly.pdbx_seq_one_letter_code
_entity_poly.pdbx_strand_id
1 'polypeptide(L)'
;EDRDAGKQDRPYFLCEYAHAMGNSIGNLKEYWDYIEFESNRMIGGCIWDWVDQGLCKWGEPSTNMYYGGGFGDYPNDNDFCCNGIITADRKVTPKLLQVKKVYQYVDFARTKDNKLRIRNRYAFLSLDGFQLNYSLLRDGLTIQSGIVNLPAVEAGDSTFIEMPVETPAAPGMYHLNLSLSLRKDALWAKAGHVVATEQISLGGTPLVESGDISASQTLKTEDKDGMLTISGKDFEAVFNKKNGSLAQITYAGKQMLAPQERSLGGNFLFNGYRSINNDRRGNLNVNIETKEFTLNGYPQSDTLVVCVDQMVTAGPDRRTRVPVQTSYRITPNGHIEVECSMGHRDNKDFVRLGLQTVLDKSLEEVEWLGRGPLENYPDRLDVAFVGRYHSTVRAMEEKYIKPQSMGERWGVNWLTLTDKQGKGLRIRLLNGELGFSAQHYADEELWQAKYHHQLKNIFRPEVILHLDAAMRGLGNASCGPGPLQKYELNEKSYNYTFVIEPVL
;
A
#
# COMPACT_ATOMS: atom_id res chain seq x y z
N GLU A 1 -21.96 -12.72 16.94
CA GLU A 1 -22.08 -13.05 18.39
C GLU A 1 -22.98 -12.04 19.13
N ASP A 2 -22.75 -10.73 19.01
CA ASP A 2 -23.59 -9.72 19.65
C ASP A 2 -25.06 -9.77 19.18
N ARG A 3 -25.29 -9.97 17.87
CA ARG A 3 -26.62 -10.11 17.28
C ARG A 3 -27.33 -11.38 17.73
N ASP A 4 -26.60 -12.48 17.88
CA ASP A 4 -27.13 -13.77 18.29
C ASP A 4 -27.43 -13.82 19.78
N ALA A 5 -26.71 -13.05 20.59
CA ALA A 5 -26.94 -12.89 22.00
C ALA A 5 -28.15 -11.97 22.34
N GLY A 6 -28.90 -11.51 21.36
CA GLY A 6 -29.87 -10.44 21.28
C GLY A 6 -31.05 -10.40 22.25
N LYS A 7 -30.99 -11.11 23.39
CA LYS A 7 -32.01 -11.08 24.46
C LYS A 7 -31.43 -10.81 25.85
N GLN A 8 -30.17 -10.34 25.92
CA GLN A 8 -29.54 -10.08 27.21
C GLN A 8 -29.35 -8.57 27.39
N ASP A 9 -29.79 -8.07 28.53
CA ASP A 9 -29.68 -6.65 28.93
C ASP A 9 -28.28 -6.28 29.44
N ARG A 10 -27.33 -7.23 29.42
CA ARG A 10 -25.97 -7.01 29.92
C ARG A 10 -25.08 -6.36 28.87
N PRO A 11 -24.23 -5.41 29.25
CA PRO A 11 -23.17 -4.92 28.37
C PRO A 11 -22.30 -6.06 27.85
N TYR A 12 -21.86 -5.94 26.61
CA TYR A 12 -20.93 -6.89 25.95
C TYR A 12 -19.58 -6.24 25.73
N PHE A 13 -18.52 -6.88 26.25
CA PHE A 13 -17.15 -6.42 26.14
C PHE A 13 -16.28 -7.52 25.55
N LEU A 14 -15.49 -7.18 24.51
CA LEU A 14 -14.53 -8.08 23.92
C LEU A 14 -13.28 -8.13 24.80
N CYS A 15 -13.07 -9.21 25.56
CA CYS A 15 -11.91 -9.34 26.43
C CYS A 15 -10.59 -9.29 25.67
N GLU A 16 -10.58 -9.77 24.42
CA GLU A 16 -9.53 -9.54 23.44
C GLU A 16 -10.13 -9.51 22.03
N TYR A 17 -9.61 -8.64 21.16
CA TYR A 17 -9.99 -8.54 19.76
C TYR A 17 -8.86 -7.89 18.94
N ALA A 18 -9.03 -7.79 17.62
CA ALA A 18 -8.09 -7.14 16.72
C ALA A 18 -6.65 -7.62 16.98
N HIS A 19 -6.45 -8.95 16.97
CA HIS A 19 -5.15 -9.58 17.24
C HIS A 19 -4.08 -9.05 16.29
N ALA A 20 -3.07 -8.35 16.84
CA ALA A 20 -2.16 -7.50 16.12
C ALA A 20 -0.85 -8.18 15.70
N MET A 21 -0.85 -9.52 15.54
CA MET A 21 0.32 -10.29 15.20
C MET A 21 0.86 -9.93 13.81
N GLY A 22 2.14 -9.59 13.75
CA GLY A 22 2.84 -9.25 12.51
C GLY A 22 2.19 -8.10 11.75
N ASN A 23 2.07 -8.22 10.44
CA ASN A 23 1.39 -7.27 9.58
C ASN A 23 -0.15 -7.51 9.63
N SER A 24 -0.77 -6.93 10.61
CA SER A 24 -2.20 -6.75 10.87
C SER A 24 -2.32 -5.36 11.50
N ILE A 25 -3.34 -4.82 11.99
CA ILE A 25 -4.72 -5.19 12.17
C ILE A 25 -5.55 -4.72 10.97
N GLY A 26 -6.37 -5.59 10.41
CA GLY A 26 -7.38 -5.19 9.45
C GLY A 26 -8.75 -5.00 10.11
N ASN A 27 -9.65 -4.33 9.44
CA ASN A 27 -11.07 -4.12 9.84
C ASN A 27 -11.28 -3.41 11.19
N LEU A 28 -10.29 -2.70 11.73
CA LEU A 28 -10.43 -2.07 13.05
C LEU A 28 -11.54 -1.02 13.05
N LYS A 29 -11.66 -0.25 11.96
CA LYS A 29 -12.70 0.76 11.82
C LYS A 29 -14.09 0.13 11.86
N GLU A 30 -14.33 -0.98 11.20
CA GLU A 30 -15.61 -1.66 11.16
C GLU A 30 -16.03 -2.22 12.52
N TYR A 31 -15.08 -2.68 13.35
CA TYR A 31 -15.37 -3.00 14.74
C TYR A 31 -15.94 -1.78 15.47
N TRP A 32 -15.30 -0.62 15.33
CA TRP A 32 -15.71 0.58 16.05
C TRP A 32 -16.94 1.25 15.45
N ASP A 33 -17.13 1.18 14.14
CA ASP A 33 -18.40 1.62 13.53
C ASP A 33 -19.57 0.80 14.08
N TYR A 34 -19.41 -0.52 14.24
CA TYR A 34 -20.43 -1.37 14.83
C TYR A 34 -20.66 -1.07 16.33
N ILE A 35 -19.60 -0.95 17.11
CA ILE A 35 -19.66 -0.67 18.56
C ILE A 35 -20.35 0.68 18.82
N GLU A 36 -19.98 1.71 18.09
CA GLU A 36 -20.40 3.10 18.33
C GLU A 36 -21.77 3.44 17.72
N PHE A 37 -22.16 2.79 16.61
CA PHE A 37 -23.31 3.24 15.84
C PHE A 37 -24.39 2.18 15.61
N GLU A 38 -24.08 0.90 15.75
CA GLU A 38 -25.02 -0.17 15.45
C GLU A 38 -25.42 -1.00 16.69
N SER A 39 -24.51 -1.21 17.65
CA SER A 39 -24.78 -2.01 18.83
C SER A 39 -25.38 -1.19 19.98
N ASN A 40 -26.42 -1.72 20.60
CA ASN A 40 -27.02 -1.10 21.80
C ASN A 40 -26.37 -1.56 23.11
N ARG A 41 -25.41 -2.48 23.05
CA ARG A 41 -24.85 -3.10 24.25
C ARG A 41 -23.34 -3.34 24.23
N MET A 42 -22.68 -3.28 23.06
CA MET A 42 -21.22 -3.36 23.01
C MET A 42 -20.62 -2.08 23.58
N ILE A 43 -19.69 -2.23 24.51
CA ILE A 43 -19.06 -1.13 25.22
C ILE A 43 -17.56 -1.02 24.92
N GLY A 44 -17.06 -1.87 24.03
CA GLY A 44 -15.66 -1.86 23.60
C GLY A 44 -14.96 -3.21 23.72
N GLY A 45 -13.63 -3.18 23.75
CA GLY A 45 -12.77 -4.36 23.88
C GLY A 45 -11.31 -4.00 24.10
N CYS A 46 -10.49 -5.01 24.42
CA CYS A 46 -9.04 -4.88 24.54
C CYS A 46 -8.37 -5.41 23.29
N ILE A 47 -7.61 -4.56 22.58
CA ILE A 47 -6.77 -5.00 21.47
C ILE A 47 -5.71 -5.97 22.00
N TRP A 48 -5.52 -7.08 21.35
CA TRP A 48 -4.46 -8.02 21.68
C TRP A 48 -3.30 -7.95 20.68
N ASP A 49 -2.19 -7.29 21.03
CA ASP A 49 -1.78 -6.77 22.32
C ASP A 49 -1.19 -5.36 22.18
N TRP A 50 -0.77 -4.76 23.29
CA TRP A 50 -0.14 -3.43 23.27
C TRP A 50 1.25 -3.47 22.65
N VAL A 51 2.10 -4.42 23.04
CA VAL A 51 3.51 -4.47 22.67
C VAL A 51 3.93 -5.87 22.25
N ASP A 52 4.69 -5.96 21.17
CA ASP A 52 5.37 -7.22 20.82
C ASP A 52 6.20 -7.72 22.01
N GLN A 53 5.98 -8.97 22.42
CA GLN A 53 6.62 -9.57 23.59
C GLN A 53 7.97 -10.21 23.25
N GLY A 54 8.69 -9.65 22.27
CA GLY A 54 10.03 -10.08 21.92
C GLY A 54 11.06 -9.68 22.98
N LEU A 55 12.07 -10.51 23.15
CA LEU A 55 13.15 -10.33 24.12
C LEU A 55 14.50 -10.19 23.43
N CYS A 56 15.39 -9.37 23.99
CA CYS A 56 16.77 -9.23 23.55
C CYS A 56 17.69 -10.12 24.40
N LYS A 57 18.68 -10.76 23.78
CA LYS A 57 19.69 -11.53 24.51
C LYS A 57 20.71 -10.60 25.15
N TRP A 58 21.17 -11.00 26.34
CA TRP A 58 22.21 -10.26 27.05
C TRP A 58 23.47 -10.17 26.20
N GLY A 59 24.04 -8.97 26.11
CA GLY A 59 25.28 -8.73 25.35
C GLY A 59 25.05 -8.52 23.82
N GLU A 60 23.83 -8.69 23.32
CA GLU A 60 23.51 -8.38 21.93
C GLU A 60 22.93 -6.96 21.78
N PRO A 61 22.94 -6.39 20.55
CA PRO A 61 22.26 -5.14 20.27
C PRO A 61 20.78 -5.20 20.66
N SER A 62 20.26 -4.17 21.32
CA SER A 62 18.86 -4.09 21.79
C SER A 62 17.83 -4.14 20.64
N THR A 63 18.28 -4.02 19.39
CA THR A 63 17.46 -4.20 18.19
C THR A 63 17.31 -5.67 17.76
N ASN A 64 18.11 -6.58 18.33
CA ASN A 64 18.03 -8.00 18.04
C ASN A 64 16.97 -8.64 18.94
N MET A 65 15.73 -8.62 18.48
CA MET A 65 14.61 -9.22 19.20
C MET A 65 14.39 -10.66 18.79
N TYR A 66 14.03 -11.49 19.76
CA TYR A 66 13.76 -12.92 19.64
C TYR A 66 12.37 -13.24 20.17
N TYR A 67 11.76 -14.26 19.63
CA TYR A 67 10.48 -14.84 20.07
C TYR A 67 10.68 -16.31 20.52
N GLY A 68 9.61 -17.05 20.78
CA GLY A 68 9.65 -18.43 21.30
C GLY A 68 10.63 -19.34 20.56
N GLY A 69 11.43 -20.09 21.31
CA GLY A 69 12.53 -20.92 20.82
C GLY A 69 13.84 -20.15 20.59
N GLY A 70 13.82 -18.81 20.67
CA GLY A 70 15.03 -17.98 20.48
C GLY A 70 16.08 -18.12 21.55
N PHE A 71 15.70 -18.60 22.71
CA PHE A 71 16.57 -18.87 23.87
C PHE A 71 16.84 -20.36 24.09
N GLY A 72 16.45 -21.23 23.15
CA GLY A 72 16.56 -22.68 23.31
C GLY A 72 15.40 -23.27 24.11
N ASP A 73 14.39 -22.49 24.39
CA ASP A 73 13.19 -22.91 25.12
C ASP A 73 12.34 -23.86 24.26
N TYR A 74 11.81 -24.91 24.91
CA TYR A 74 10.94 -25.91 24.32
C TYR A 74 10.05 -26.56 25.39
N PRO A 75 8.73 -26.73 25.15
CA PRO A 75 7.99 -26.32 23.96
C PRO A 75 7.78 -24.80 23.88
N ASN A 76 7.46 -24.26 22.68
CA ASN A 76 7.18 -22.85 22.48
C ASN A 76 6.21 -22.65 21.30
N ASP A 77 5.59 -21.47 21.20
CA ASP A 77 4.63 -21.10 20.15
C ASP A 77 5.24 -20.16 19.09
N ASN A 78 6.56 -20.21 18.90
CA ASN A 78 7.29 -19.39 17.92
C ASN A 78 6.99 -17.88 18.06
N ASP A 79 6.56 -17.24 16.99
CA ASP A 79 6.29 -15.81 16.89
C ASP A 79 4.88 -15.39 17.37
N PHE A 80 4.12 -16.29 18.01
CA PHE A 80 2.76 -15.98 18.49
C PHE A 80 2.74 -14.85 19.53
N CYS A 81 3.84 -14.64 20.25
CA CYS A 81 4.02 -13.52 21.18
C CYS A 81 4.33 -12.17 20.50
N CYS A 82 4.55 -12.13 19.16
CA CYS A 82 4.78 -10.90 18.41
C CYS A 82 3.44 -10.29 17.93
N ASN A 83 2.59 -9.92 18.88
CA ASN A 83 1.19 -9.55 18.67
C ASN A 83 0.86 -8.12 19.11
N GLY A 84 1.88 -7.27 19.27
CA GLY A 84 1.73 -5.89 19.71
C GLY A 84 1.37 -4.90 18.61
N ILE A 85 0.67 -3.82 18.98
CA ILE A 85 0.49 -2.65 18.11
C ILE A 85 1.71 -1.72 18.10
N ILE A 86 2.68 -1.94 19.00
CA ILE A 86 4.02 -1.33 18.95
C ILE A 86 5.08 -2.43 18.99
N THR A 87 6.29 -2.08 18.54
CA THR A 87 7.41 -3.01 18.54
C THR A 87 7.90 -3.36 19.95
N ALA A 88 8.65 -4.46 20.10
CA ALA A 88 9.23 -4.86 21.38
C ALA A 88 10.19 -3.80 21.97
N ASP A 89 10.87 -3.02 21.12
CA ASP A 89 11.72 -1.88 21.52
C ASP A 89 10.94 -0.56 21.66
N ARG A 90 9.59 -0.64 21.74
CA ARG A 90 8.65 0.47 22.03
C ARG A 90 8.57 1.53 20.93
N LYS A 91 8.77 1.18 19.68
CA LYS A 91 8.60 2.11 18.55
C LYS A 91 7.17 2.10 18.05
N VAL A 92 6.75 3.27 17.58
CA VAL A 92 5.48 3.48 16.92
C VAL A 92 5.45 2.70 15.60
N THR A 93 4.33 2.04 15.33
CA THR A 93 4.07 1.29 14.09
C THR A 93 2.87 1.88 13.35
N PRO A 94 2.66 1.55 12.08
CA PRO A 94 1.43 1.88 11.36
C PRO A 94 0.17 1.40 12.07
N LYS A 95 0.23 0.26 12.79
CA LYS A 95 -0.88 -0.30 13.58
C LYS A 95 -1.33 0.65 14.68
N LEU A 96 -0.40 1.17 15.48
CA LEU A 96 -0.71 2.13 16.53
C LEU A 96 -1.36 3.39 15.99
N LEU A 97 -0.86 3.89 14.85
CA LEU A 97 -1.40 5.11 14.25
C LEU A 97 -2.82 4.87 13.68
N GLN A 98 -3.10 3.67 13.15
CA GLN A 98 -4.45 3.26 12.78
C GLN A 98 -5.37 3.22 14.01
N VAL A 99 -4.92 2.66 15.14
CA VAL A 99 -5.68 2.67 16.39
C VAL A 99 -5.97 4.11 16.84
N LYS A 100 -4.96 4.99 16.83
CA LYS A 100 -5.15 6.42 17.17
C LYS A 100 -6.21 7.08 16.29
N LYS A 101 -6.20 6.79 14.98
CA LYS A 101 -7.19 7.34 14.05
C LYS A 101 -8.60 6.82 14.32
N VAL A 102 -8.74 5.52 14.51
CA VAL A 102 -10.05 4.90 14.73
C VAL A 102 -10.64 5.28 16.09
N TYR A 103 -9.81 5.44 17.12
CA TYR A 103 -10.23 5.77 18.50
C TYR A 103 -10.42 7.27 18.72
N GLN A 104 -10.23 8.13 17.74
CA GLN A 104 -10.46 9.57 17.91
C GLN A 104 -11.90 9.87 18.29
N TYR A 105 -12.12 10.84 19.16
CA TYR A 105 -13.44 11.22 19.68
C TYR A 105 -14.09 12.40 18.94
N VAL A 106 -13.57 12.79 17.78
CA VAL A 106 -14.19 13.84 16.96
C VAL A 106 -14.21 13.40 15.51
N ASP A 107 -15.39 13.47 14.90
CA ASP A 107 -15.61 13.14 13.50
C ASP A 107 -15.83 14.40 12.69
N PHE A 108 -15.30 14.39 11.46
CA PHE A 108 -15.49 15.43 10.47
C PHE A 108 -16.09 14.82 9.22
N ALA A 109 -17.07 15.51 8.62
CA ALA A 109 -17.66 15.08 7.37
C ALA A 109 -18.15 16.28 6.55
N ARG A 110 -17.95 16.22 5.23
CA ARG A 110 -18.59 17.13 4.30
C ARG A 110 -20.03 16.71 4.09
N THR A 111 -20.96 17.65 4.27
CA THR A 111 -22.38 17.43 4.05
C THR A 111 -22.76 17.61 2.58
N LYS A 112 -23.97 17.20 2.19
CA LYS A 112 -24.47 17.36 0.82
C LYS A 112 -24.62 18.83 0.40
N ASP A 113 -24.91 19.70 1.36
CA ASP A 113 -25.02 21.16 1.18
C ASP A 113 -23.66 21.90 1.34
N ASN A 114 -22.56 21.15 1.23
CA ASN A 114 -21.18 21.65 1.24
C ASN A 114 -20.77 22.35 2.54
N LYS A 115 -21.28 21.91 3.69
CA LYS A 115 -20.83 22.35 5.01
C LYS A 115 -19.92 21.31 5.66
N LEU A 116 -19.12 21.74 6.62
CA LEU A 116 -18.36 20.87 7.48
C LEU A 116 -19.17 20.53 8.72
N ARG A 117 -19.57 19.26 8.86
CA ARG A 117 -20.10 18.73 10.11
C ARG A 117 -18.95 18.34 11.02
N ILE A 118 -19.03 18.77 12.28
CA ILE A 118 -18.09 18.41 13.35
C ILE A 118 -18.93 17.76 14.45
N ARG A 119 -18.65 16.51 14.78
CA ARG A 119 -19.33 15.75 15.83
C ARG A 119 -18.37 15.51 16.99
N ASN A 120 -18.76 15.98 18.15
CA ASN A 120 -18.07 15.72 19.42
C ASN A 120 -18.58 14.41 20.02
N ARG A 121 -17.74 13.39 20.10
CA ARG A 121 -18.06 12.09 20.73
C ARG A 121 -17.48 11.95 22.12
N TYR A 122 -16.82 12.99 22.67
CA TYR A 122 -16.45 12.99 24.07
C TYR A 122 -17.70 12.90 24.95
N ALA A 123 -17.57 12.16 26.06
CA ALA A 123 -18.66 12.03 27.03
C ALA A 123 -18.77 13.24 27.99
N PHE A 124 -17.67 13.99 28.20
CA PHE A 124 -17.58 15.01 29.23
C PHE A 124 -16.83 16.27 28.81
N LEU A 125 -16.25 16.32 27.61
CA LEU A 125 -15.41 17.45 27.16
C LEU A 125 -16.10 18.22 26.03
N SER A 126 -16.21 19.54 26.20
CA SER A 126 -16.51 20.46 25.10
C SER A 126 -15.30 20.64 24.20
N LEU A 127 -15.51 21.03 22.93
CA LEU A 127 -14.42 21.30 21.98
C LEU A 127 -13.81 22.68 22.11
N ASP A 128 -14.19 23.54 23.06
CA ASP A 128 -13.62 24.85 23.29
C ASP A 128 -12.14 24.83 23.72
N GLY A 129 -11.70 23.73 24.35
CA GLY A 129 -10.30 23.47 24.69
C GLY A 129 -9.39 23.11 23.51
N PHE A 130 -9.94 22.97 22.29
CA PHE A 130 -9.20 22.51 21.11
C PHE A 130 -9.15 23.59 20.03
N GLN A 131 -8.15 23.45 19.14
CA GLN A 131 -7.98 24.25 17.95
C GLN A 131 -8.11 23.38 16.72
N LEU A 132 -8.96 23.77 15.78
CA LEU A 132 -9.10 23.10 14.49
C LEU A 132 -8.24 23.83 13.46
N ASN A 133 -7.30 23.10 12.86
CA ASN A 133 -6.44 23.59 11.79
C ASN A 133 -6.85 22.90 10.47
N TYR A 134 -6.62 23.58 9.36
CA TYR A 134 -6.83 23.01 8.04
C TYR A 134 -5.61 23.21 7.13
N SER A 135 -5.48 22.32 6.14
CA SER A 135 -4.58 22.49 5.00
C SER A 135 -5.31 22.06 3.72
N LEU A 136 -5.36 22.92 2.74
CA LEU A 136 -5.83 22.62 1.39
C LEU A 136 -4.66 22.11 0.57
N LEU A 137 -4.81 20.92 0.01
CA LEU A 137 -3.82 20.27 -0.85
C LEU A 137 -4.29 20.31 -2.31
N ARG A 138 -3.34 20.54 -3.22
CA ARG A 138 -3.49 20.28 -4.67
C ARG A 138 -2.40 19.30 -5.08
N ASP A 139 -2.79 18.19 -5.68
CA ASP A 139 -1.87 17.11 -6.10
C ASP A 139 -0.91 16.70 -4.97
N GLY A 140 -1.45 16.58 -3.75
CA GLY A 140 -0.74 16.17 -2.56
C GLY A 140 0.15 17.24 -1.90
N LEU A 141 0.29 18.44 -2.48
CA LEU A 141 1.08 19.54 -1.93
C LEU A 141 0.16 20.59 -1.30
N THR A 142 0.52 21.05 -0.10
CA THR A 142 -0.23 22.11 0.60
C THR A 142 -0.10 23.44 -0.15
N ILE A 143 -1.23 24.02 -0.55
CA ILE A 143 -1.32 25.32 -1.21
C ILE A 143 -1.90 26.42 -0.33
N GLN A 144 -2.63 26.05 0.71
CA GLN A 144 -3.19 26.96 1.69
C GLN A 144 -3.32 26.28 3.05
N SER A 145 -3.19 27.00 4.13
CA SER A 145 -3.44 26.50 5.49
C SER A 145 -3.94 27.61 6.39
N GLY A 146 -4.61 27.23 7.48
CA GLY A 146 -5.12 28.18 8.45
C GLY A 146 -5.80 27.52 9.64
N ILE A 147 -6.44 28.35 10.44
CA ILE A 147 -7.20 27.96 11.62
C ILE A 147 -8.67 28.15 11.33
N VAL A 148 -9.48 27.15 11.66
CA VAL A 148 -10.94 27.25 11.60
C VAL A 148 -11.45 27.83 12.92
N ASN A 149 -12.34 28.81 12.83
CA ASN A 149 -13.05 29.29 14.02
C ASN A 149 -14.05 28.21 14.47
N LEU A 150 -13.62 27.40 15.45
CA LEU A 150 -14.43 26.32 16.00
C LEU A 150 -15.35 26.89 17.10
N PRO A 151 -16.68 26.82 16.93
CA PRO A 151 -17.61 27.16 17.99
C PRO A 151 -17.49 26.18 19.16
N ALA A 152 -18.03 26.51 20.33
CA ALA A 152 -18.22 25.55 21.40
C ALA A 152 -19.16 24.44 20.92
N VAL A 153 -18.73 23.18 21.11
CA VAL A 153 -19.53 21.98 20.79
C VAL A 153 -19.50 21.13 22.04
N GLU A 154 -20.63 21.05 22.71
CA GLU A 154 -20.74 20.30 23.95
C GLU A 154 -20.56 18.79 23.73
N ALA A 155 -20.31 18.06 24.81
CA ALA A 155 -20.15 16.62 24.79
C ALA A 155 -21.38 15.94 24.18
N GLY A 156 -21.17 15.06 23.19
CA GLY A 156 -22.23 14.36 22.48
C GLY A 156 -22.90 15.13 21.34
N ASP A 157 -22.67 16.43 21.22
CA ASP A 157 -23.31 17.30 20.24
C ASP A 157 -22.56 17.34 18.86
N SER A 158 -23.23 17.95 17.91
CA SER A 158 -22.68 18.23 16.58
C SER A 158 -22.93 19.67 16.18
N THR A 159 -22.02 20.23 15.40
CA THR A 159 -22.17 21.55 14.78
C THR A 159 -21.91 21.47 13.28
N PHE A 160 -22.42 22.48 12.56
CA PHE A 160 -22.22 22.65 11.13
C PHE A 160 -21.64 24.04 10.90
N ILE A 161 -20.52 24.11 10.21
CA ILE A 161 -19.89 25.35 9.83
C ILE A 161 -19.68 25.40 8.30
N GLU A 162 -19.45 26.58 7.76
CA GLU A 162 -19.07 26.71 6.36
C GLU A 162 -17.71 25.99 6.14
N MET A 163 -17.53 25.44 4.95
CA MET A 163 -16.23 24.87 4.57
C MET A 163 -15.14 25.96 4.68
N PRO A 164 -13.97 25.63 5.31
CA PRO A 164 -12.93 26.64 5.51
C PRO A 164 -12.25 27.09 4.22
N VAL A 165 -12.54 26.42 3.12
CA VAL A 165 -11.98 26.70 1.80
C VAL A 165 -13.03 26.44 0.72
N GLU A 166 -12.96 27.20 -0.37
CA GLU A 166 -13.63 26.86 -1.62
C GLU A 166 -12.74 25.94 -2.47
N THR A 167 -13.34 25.02 -3.21
CA THR A 167 -12.58 24.20 -4.16
C THR A 167 -12.11 25.10 -5.30
N PRO A 168 -10.79 25.22 -5.55
CA PRO A 168 -10.31 26.06 -6.64
C PRO A 168 -10.80 25.55 -8.02
N ALA A 169 -11.06 26.47 -8.94
CA ALA A 169 -11.45 26.15 -10.31
C ALA A 169 -10.29 25.61 -11.18
N ALA A 170 -9.05 25.82 -10.75
CA ALA A 170 -7.89 25.35 -11.49
C ALA A 170 -7.83 23.81 -11.51
N PRO A 171 -7.38 23.19 -12.63
CA PRO A 171 -7.23 21.73 -12.69
C PRO A 171 -6.29 21.21 -11.60
N GLY A 172 -6.58 20.00 -11.09
CA GLY A 172 -5.81 19.32 -10.05
C GLY A 172 -6.71 18.46 -9.18
N MET A 173 -6.11 17.58 -8.39
CA MET A 173 -6.78 16.77 -7.37
C MET A 173 -6.69 17.48 -6.02
N TYR A 174 -7.84 17.78 -5.41
CA TYR A 174 -7.90 18.59 -4.20
C TYR A 174 -8.35 17.78 -2.98
N HIS A 175 -7.64 18.00 -1.86
CA HIS A 175 -7.97 17.44 -0.55
C HIS A 175 -7.92 18.53 0.51
N LEU A 176 -8.82 18.43 1.48
CA LEU A 176 -8.81 19.24 2.71
C LEU A 176 -8.40 18.34 3.87
N ASN A 177 -7.24 18.61 4.44
CA ASN A 177 -6.79 17.99 5.68
C ASN A 177 -7.25 18.84 6.85
N LEU A 178 -7.81 18.17 7.86
CA LEU A 178 -8.24 18.75 9.12
C LEU A 178 -7.44 18.12 10.27
N SER A 179 -7.06 18.93 11.26
CA SER A 179 -6.43 18.43 12.48
C SER A 179 -6.92 19.23 13.71
N LEU A 180 -7.40 18.49 14.71
CA LEU A 180 -7.81 19.03 15.98
C LEU A 180 -6.71 18.84 17.00
N SER A 181 -6.26 19.90 17.66
CA SER A 181 -5.14 19.89 18.61
C SER A 181 -5.48 20.58 19.91
N LEU A 182 -4.79 20.21 20.99
CA LEU A 182 -4.91 20.88 22.28
C LEU A 182 -4.47 22.34 22.19
N ARG A 183 -5.26 23.27 22.72
CA ARG A 183 -4.89 24.70 22.83
C ARG A 183 -3.90 24.96 23.97
N LYS A 184 -3.94 24.16 25.03
CA LYS A 184 -3.12 24.30 26.24
C LYS A 184 -2.51 22.98 26.65
N ASP A 185 -1.49 23.03 27.48
CA ASP A 185 -0.92 21.84 28.11
C ASP A 185 -1.97 21.09 28.92
N ALA A 186 -2.01 19.79 28.75
CA ALA A 186 -2.73 18.84 29.58
C ALA A 186 -1.74 17.99 30.38
N LEU A 187 -2.24 17.24 31.39
CA LEU A 187 -1.38 16.36 32.20
C LEU A 187 -0.65 15.31 31.37
N TRP A 188 -1.24 14.91 30.24
CA TRP A 188 -0.78 13.78 29.39
C TRP A 188 -0.15 14.23 28.05
N ALA A 189 -0.32 15.51 27.63
CA ALA A 189 0.24 16.01 26.39
C ALA A 189 0.41 17.54 26.42
N LYS A 190 1.33 18.04 25.59
CA LYS A 190 1.56 19.47 25.40
C LYS A 190 0.55 20.10 24.44
N ALA A 191 0.39 21.43 24.55
CA ALA A 191 -0.33 22.22 23.55
C ALA A 191 0.16 21.89 22.14
N GLY A 192 -0.76 21.86 21.18
CA GLY A 192 -0.47 21.45 19.81
C GLY A 192 -0.53 19.93 19.57
N HIS A 193 -0.68 19.10 20.62
CA HIS A 193 -0.87 17.66 20.43
C HIS A 193 -2.17 17.38 19.66
N VAL A 194 -2.05 16.67 18.50
CA VAL A 194 -3.17 16.36 17.63
C VAL A 194 -3.95 15.15 18.18
N VAL A 195 -5.25 15.36 18.43
CA VAL A 195 -6.16 14.35 18.98
C VAL A 195 -7.09 13.74 17.94
N ALA A 196 -7.37 14.45 16.86
CA ALA A 196 -8.18 13.94 15.75
C ALA A 196 -7.73 14.53 14.42
N THR A 197 -7.87 13.75 13.36
CA THR A 197 -7.53 14.17 11.98
C THR A 197 -8.59 13.67 11.01
N GLU A 198 -8.74 14.38 9.88
CA GLU A 198 -9.55 13.90 8.77
C GLU A 198 -9.01 14.43 7.44
N GLN A 199 -9.25 13.68 6.38
CA GLN A 199 -9.02 14.15 5.02
C GLN A 199 -10.31 14.04 4.21
N ILE A 200 -10.75 15.17 3.66
CA ILE A 200 -11.95 15.27 2.84
C ILE A 200 -11.52 15.47 1.39
N SER A 201 -11.93 14.58 0.50
CA SER A 201 -11.75 14.79 -0.95
C SER A 201 -12.65 15.91 -1.43
N LEU A 202 -12.08 16.88 -2.10
CA LEU A 202 -12.81 17.96 -2.77
C LEU A 202 -12.99 17.70 -4.29
N GLY A 203 -12.42 16.56 -4.78
CA GLY A 203 -12.54 16.11 -6.15
C GLY A 203 -11.38 16.55 -7.05
N GLY A 204 -11.58 16.39 -8.36
CA GLY A 204 -10.56 16.62 -9.37
C GLY A 204 -9.69 15.39 -9.65
N THR A 205 -8.83 15.52 -10.64
CA THR A 205 -7.85 14.51 -11.05
C THR A 205 -6.45 15.09 -10.99
N PRO A 206 -5.41 14.28 -10.67
CA PRO A 206 -4.04 14.78 -10.64
C PRO A 206 -3.64 15.42 -11.97
N LEU A 207 -2.89 16.51 -11.89
CA LEU A 207 -2.26 17.08 -13.08
C LEU A 207 -1.26 16.09 -13.64
N VAL A 208 -1.38 15.86 -14.93
CA VAL A 208 -0.41 15.09 -15.71
C VAL A 208 0.49 16.10 -16.41
N GLU A 209 1.75 16.16 -16.02
CA GLU A 209 2.76 16.78 -16.87
C GLU A 209 2.97 15.87 -18.07
N SER A 210 2.29 16.18 -19.18
CA SER A 210 2.58 15.52 -20.46
C SER A 210 3.92 16.05 -20.96
N GLY A 211 4.95 15.20 -20.93
CA GLY A 211 6.16 15.48 -21.71
C GLY A 211 5.75 15.65 -23.17
N ASP A 212 6.20 16.72 -23.83
CA ASP A 212 5.94 16.99 -25.24
C ASP A 212 6.32 15.75 -26.06
N ILE A 213 5.33 15.14 -26.72
CA ILE A 213 5.56 14.12 -27.73
C ILE A 213 6.14 14.87 -28.94
N SER A 214 7.45 14.92 -29.02
CA SER A 214 8.13 15.46 -30.20
C SER A 214 7.70 14.62 -31.41
N ALA A 215 6.88 15.20 -32.26
CA ALA A 215 6.41 14.57 -33.48
C ALA A 215 7.59 14.12 -34.36
N SER A 216 7.46 12.92 -34.96
CA SER A 216 8.32 12.42 -36.05
C SER A 216 9.61 11.67 -35.65
N GLN A 217 9.50 10.68 -34.73
CA GLN A 217 10.57 9.68 -34.60
C GLN A 217 10.00 8.28 -34.84
N THR A 218 10.57 7.55 -35.80
CA THR A 218 10.16 6.17 -36.11
C THR A 218 10.82 5.20 -35.14
N LEU A 219 10.05 4.28 -34.57
CA LEU A 219 10.59 3.17 -33.78
C LEU A 219 11.30 2.17 -34.68
N LYS A 220 12.39 1.61 -34.16
CA LYS A 220 13.14 0.51 -34.78
C LYS A 220 12.91 -0.77 -34.01
N THR A 221 12.90 -1.89 -34.73
CA THR A 221 12.77 -3.22 -34.13
C THR A 221 13.90 -4.12 -34.58
N GLU A 222 14.41 -4.93 -33.63
CA GLU A 222 15.34 -6.02 -33.89
C GLU A 222 14.82 -7.27 -33.17
N ASP A 223 14.71 -8.38 -33.92
CA ASP A 223 14.29 -9.68 -33.39
C ASP A 223 15.44 -10.68 -33.54
N LYS A 224 16.09 -10.99 -32.43
CA LYS A 224 17.30 -11.83 -32.46
C LYS A 224 17.36 -12.69 -31.19
N ASP A 225 17.71 -13.96 -31.35
CA ASP A 225 17.97 -14.93 -30.28
C ASP A 225 16.82 -15.04 -29.27
N GLY A 226 15.57 -14.87 -29.73
CA GLY A 226 14.37 -14.90 -28.86
C GLY A 226 14.10 -13.62 -28.06
N MET A 227 14.89 -12.57 -28.32
CA MET A 227 14.72 -11.23 -27.77
C MET A 227 14.18 -10.28 -28.84
N LEU A 228 13.14 -9.53 -28.51
CA LEU A 228 12.62 -8.42 -29.32
C LEU A 228 13.09 -7.12 -28.70
N THR A 229 13.86 -6.35 -29.44
CA THR A 229 14.29 -5.00 -29.07
C THR A 229 13.48 -3.97 -29.82
N ILE A 230 12.90 -3.01 -29.11
CA ILE A 230 12.22 -1.83 -29.67
C ILE A 230 12.99 -0.61 -29.19
N SER A 231 13.49 0.21 -30.11
CA SER A 231 14.30 1.39 -29.78
C SER A 231 13.81 2.65 -30.47
N GLY A 232 13.93 3.77 -29.74
CA GLY A 232 13.81 5.14 -30.22
C GLY A 232 15.11 5.89 -30.06
N LYS A 233 15.03 7.23 -30.06
CA LYS A 233 16.26 8.07 -30.03
C LYS A 233 17.06 7.90 -28.73
N ASP A 234 16.36 7.95 -27.58
CA ASP A 234 16.98 7.98 -26.25
C ASP A 234 16.45 6.87 -25.34
N PHE A 235 15.85 5.83 -25.93
CA PHE A 235 15.36 4.68 -25.16
C PHE A 235 15.48 3.37 -25.94
N GLU A 236 15.46 2.28 -25.15
CA GLU A 236 15.37 0.91 -25.63
C GLU A 236 14.52 0.08 -24.68
N ALA A 237 13.62 -0.72 -25.23
CA ALA A 237 12.81 -1.71 -24.50
C ALA A 237 13.09 -3.10 -25.10
N VAL A 238 13.51 -4.05 -24.26
CA VAL A 238 13.86 -5.41 -24.66
C VAL A 238 12.89 -6.40 -24.06
N PHE A 239 12.27 -7.23 -24.88
CA PHE A 239 11.34 -8.27 -24.46
C PHE A 239 11.92 -9.66 -24.65
N ASN A 240 11.77 -10.52 -23.67
CA ASN A 240 12.08 -11.93 -23.78
C ASN A 240 10.84 -12.70 -24.26
N LYS A 241 10.86 -13.17 -25.51
CA LYS A 241 9.71 -13.84 -26.15
C LYS A 241 9.38 -15.18 -25.50
N LYS A 242 10.35 -15.83 -24.83
CA LYS A 242 10.18 -17.16 -24.23
C LYS A 242 9.31 -17.09 -22.96
N ASN A 243 9.54 -16.11 -22.10
CA ASN A 243 8.81 -15.97 -20.83
C ASN A 243 7.86 -14.77 -20.81
N GLY A 244 7.79 -14.00 -21.91
CA GLY A 244 6.89 -12.84 -22.04
C GLY A 244 7.30 -11.62 -21.23
N SER A 245 8.48 -11.59 -20.61
CA SER A 245 8.90 -10.50 -19.75
C SER A 245 9.43 -9.29 -20.55
N LEU A 246 9.17 -8.08 -20.04
CA LEU A 246 9.90 -6.87 -20.43
C LEU A 246 11.28 -6.92 -19.76
N ALA A 247 12.27 -7.48 -20.45
CA ALA A 247 13.56 -7.88 -19.87
C ALA A 247 14.44 -6.69 -19.48
N GLN A 248 14.40 -5.59 -20.25
CA GLN A 248 15.20 -4.38 -19.97
C GLN A 248 14.48 -3.13 -20.48
N ILE A 249 14.67 -2.04 -19.78
CA ILE A 249 14.34 -0.68 -20.21
C ILE A 249 15.61 0.15 -20.04
N THR A 250 16.02 0.83 -21.09
CA THR A 250 17.14 1.77 -21.06
C THR A 250 16.64 3.16 -21.41
N TYR A 251 16.91 4.16 -20.58
CA TYR A 251 16.60 5.56 -20.84
C TYR A 251 17.89 6.39 -20.80
N ALA A 252 18.17 7.15 -21.87
CA ALA A 252 19.37 7.97 -22.01
C ALA A 252 20.67 7.20 -21.67
N GLY A 253 20.75 5.94 -22.11
CA GLY A 253 21.89 5.05 -21.88
C GLY A 253 21.97 4.40 -20.49
N LYS A 254 21.02 4.70 -19.58
CA LYS A 254 20.95 4.10 -18.25
C LYS A 254 19.93 2.95 -18.23
N GLN A 255 20.37 1.78 -17.77
CA GLN A 255 19.48 0.64 -17.53
C GLN A 255 18.62 0.86 -16.28
N MET A 256 17.33 0.60 -16.41
CA MET A 256 16.35 0.77 -15.32
C MET A 256 16.04 -0.52 -14.59
N LEU A 257 16.16 -1.66 -15.25
CA LEU A 257 15.86 -2.97 -14.68
C LEU A 257 17.16 -3.71 -14.34
N ALA A 258 17.06 -4.59 -13.32
CA ALA A 258 18.16 -5.48 -12.97
C ALA A 258 18.47 -6.47 -14.12
N PRO A 259 19.70 -6.95 -14.25
CA PRO A 259 20.06 -7.99 -15.21
C PRO A 259 19.22 -9.26 -15.05
N GLN A 260 19.05 -10.01 -16.13
CA GLN A 260 18.18 -11.20 -16.20
C GLN A 260 18.42 -12.20 -15.04
N GLU A 261 19.67 -12.45 -14.68
CA GLU A 261 20.07 -13.36 -13.60
C GLU A 261 19.70 -12.86 -12.20
N ARG A 262 19.33 -11.59 -12.06
CA ARG A 262 18.91 -10.93 -10.81
C ARG A 262 17.42 -10.62 -10.77
N SER A 263 16.67 -10.87 -11.85
CA SER A 263 15.31 -10.45 -12.07
C SER A 263 14.22 -11.36 -11.44
N LEU A 264 14.61 -12.34 -10.63
CA LEU A 264 13.67 -13.30 -10.00
C LEU A 264 12.77 -14.04 -11.02
N GLY A 265 13.35 -14.45 -12.16
CA GLY A 265 12.65 -15.16 -13.22
C GLY A 265 12.18 -14.28 -14.39
N GLY A 266 12.15 -12.97 -14.21
CA GLY A 266 11.77 -11.99 -15.23
C GLY A 266 11.17 -10.72 -14.64
N ASN A 267 11.12 -9.67 -15.42
CA ASN A 267 10.54 -8.39 -15.03
C ASN A 267 9.12 -8.23 -15.59
N PHE A 268 8.27 -7.52 -14.88
CA PHE A 268 6.84 -7.32 -15.17
C PHE A 268 6.09 -8.63 -15.40
N LEU A 269 6.41 -9.63 -14.56
CA LEU A 269 5.70 -10.90 -14.51
C LEU A 269 4.69 -10.92 -13.35
N PHE A 270 3.68 -11.77 -13.52
CA PHE A 270 2.63 -11.96 -12.52
C PHE A 270 3.21 -12.30 -11.13
N ASN A 271 2.70 -11.63 -10.11
CA ASN A 271 2.92 -11.94 -8.71
C ASN A 271 1.57 -12.04 -7.98
N GLY A 272 1.35 -13.19 -7.33
CA GLY A 272 0.18 -13.45 -6.49
C GLY A 272 0.54 -13.79 -5.04
N TYR A 273 1.83 -13.70 -4.70
CA TYR A 273 2.35 -14.12 -3.40
C TYR A 273 2.45 -12.96 -2.40
N ARG A 274 1.95 -13.20 -1.20
CA ARG A 274 2.15 -12.38 -0.01
C ARG A 274 2.30 -13.32 1.18
N SER A 275 3.29 -13.10 2.02
CA SER A 275 3.53 -13.88 3.23
C SER A 275 3.37 -13.03 4.47
N ILE A 276 2.25 -13.17 5.13
CA ILE A 276 1.96 -12.64 6.47
C ILE A 276 1.31 -13.72 7.34
N ASN A 277 1.35 -13.56 8.66
CA ASN A 277 0.80 -14.55 9.59
C ASN A 277 -0.70 -14.84 9.36
N ASN A 278 -1.44 -13.88 8.80
CA ASN A 278 -2.87 -14.01 8.53
C ASN A 278 -3.18 -14.71 7.21
N ASP A 279 -2.18 -14.92 6.35
CA ASP A 279 -2.34 -15.57 5.05
C ASP A 279 -1.97 -17.07 5.14
N ARG A 280 -2.91 -17.91 5.51
CA ARG A 280 -2.68 -19.37 5.59
C ARG A 280 -2.44 -20.05 4.22
N ARG A 281 -2.53 -19.28 3.14
CA ARG A 281 -2.44 -19.75 1.74
C ARG A 281 -1.08 -19.44 1.10
N GLY A 282 -0.10 -18.99 1.87
CA GLY A 282 1.08 -18.24 1.45
C GLY A 282 2.14 -18.93 0.58
N ASN A 283 2.08 -20.22 0.28
CA ASN A 283 3.11 -20.90 -0.53
C ASN A 283 2.51 -21.52 -1.79
N LEU A 284 2.09 -20.66 -2.73
CA LEU A 284 1.70 -21.11 -4.05
C LEU A 284 2.93 -21.14 -4.94
N ASN A 285 3.44 -22.35 -5.25
CA ASN A 285 4.41 -22.52 -6.33
C ASN A 285 3.75 -22.09 -7.63
N VAL A 286 4.10 -20.90 -8.08
CA VAL A 286 3.56 -20.32 -9.31
C VAL A 286 4.40 -20.80 -10.49
N ASN A 287 3.74 -21.27 -11.54
CA ASN A 287 4.35 -21.51 -12.84
C ASN A 287 3.67 -20.61 -13.87
N ILE A 288 4.46 -19.83 -14.60
CA ILE A 288 4.02 -18.90 -15.63
C ILE A 288 4.40 -19.48 -16.99
N GLU A 289 3.42 -19.74 -17.83
CA GLU A 289 3.62 -20.24 -19.19
C GLU A 289 3.13 -19.20 -20.20
N THR A 290 4.03 -18.70 -21.04
CA THR A 290 3.66 -17.83 -22.15
C THR A 290 2.97 -18.64 -23.23
N LYS A 291 1.74 -18.30 -23.55
CA LYS A 291 0.91 -18.94 -24.57
C LYS A 291 1.04 -18.29 -25.93
N GLU A 292 1.12 -16.97 -25.93
CA GLU A 292 1.26 -16.18 -27.13
C GLU A 292 2.11 -14.94 -26.87
N PHE A 293 2.89 -14.56 -27.87
CA PHE A 293 3.67 -13.32 -27.89
C PHE A 293 3.58 -12.74 -29.30
N THR A 294 3.00 -11.56 -29.44
CA THR A 294 2.81 -10.90 -30.75
C THR A 294 3.32 -9.47 -30.72
N LEU A 295 3.83 -9.03 -31.86
CA LEU A 295 4.15 -7.63 -32.14
C LEU A 295 3.17 -7.10 -33.19
N ASN A 296 2.40 -6.09 -32.83
CA ASN A 296 1.43 -5.42 -33.68
C ASN A 296 1.94 -4.02 -34.02
N GLY A 297 1.67 -3.57 -35.22
CA GLY A 297 2.10 -2.30 -35.78
C GLY A 297 2.95 -2.49 -37.04
N TYR A 298 3.20 -1.40 -37.74
CA TYR A 298 4.03 -1.43 -38.93
C TYR A 298 5.45 -0.96 -38.58
N PRO A 299 6.50 -1.48 -39.23
CA PRO A 299 7.90 -1.12 -38.93
C PRO A 299 8.23 0.37 -39.02
N GLN A 300 7.33 1.18 -39.57
CA GLN A 300 7.44 2.65 -39.66
C GLN A 300 6.33 3.36 -38.90
N SER A 301 5.68 2.65 -37.98
CA SER A 301 4.65 3.22 -37.12
C SER A 301 5.27 4.12 -36.04
N ASP A 302 4.54 5.14 -35.67
CA ASP A 302 4.85 5.97 -34.49
C ASP A 302 4.54 5.28 -33.17
N THR A 303 3.90 4.09 -33.21
CA THR A 303 3.51 3.29 -32.04
C THR A 303 3.58 1.79 -32.36
N LEU A 304 4.19 1.03 -31.47
CA LEU A 304 4.22 -0.43 -31.50
C LEU A 304 3.54 -1.03 -30.28
N VAL A 305 2.86 -2.17 -30.45
CA VAL A 305 2.17 -2.87 -29.36
C VAL A 305 2.67 -4.31 -29.28
N VAL A 306 3.27 -4.65 -28.16
CA VAL A 306 3.60 -6.04 -27.81
C VAL A 306 2.47 -6.60 -26.95
N CYS A 307 1.88 -7.72 -27.37
CA CYS A 307 0.87 -8.44 -26.59
C CYS A 307 1.44 -9.77 -26.11
N VAL A 308 1.18 -10.06 -24.83
CA VAL A 308 1.66 -11.28 -24.16
C VAL A 308 0.50 -11.95 -23.44
N ASP A 309 0.15 -13.15 -23.88
CA ASP A 309 -0.83 -13.99 -23.21
C ASP A 309 -0.12 -15.07 -22.40
N GLN A 310 -0.42 -15.14 -21.11
CA GLN A 310 0.18 -16.09 -20.18
C GLN A 310 -0.89 -16.87 -19.44
N MET A 311 -0.55 -18.11 -19.08
CA MET A 311 -1.31 -18.93 -18.15
C MET A 311 -0.49 -19.13 -16.88
N VAL A 312 -0.95 -18.56 -15.80
CA VAL A 312 -0.39 -18.78 -14.46
C VAL A 312 -1.10 -19.99 -13.84
N THR A 313 -0.32 -20.93 -13.34
CA THR A 313 -0.83 -22.07 -12.59
C THR A 313 -0.17 -22.13 -11.23
N ALA A 314 -0.95 -22.49 -10.20
CA ALA A 314 -0.46 -22.54 -8.82
C ALA A 314 -1.06 -23.73 -8.05
N GLY A 315 -0.50 -23.98 -6.87
CA GLY A 315 -0.87 -25.08 -5.99
C GLY A 315 -0.18 -26.41 -6.35
N PRO A 316 -0.23 -27.39 -5.44
CA PRO A 316 0.50 -28.67 -5.58
C PRO A 316 0.05 -29.49 -6.80
N ASP A 317 -1.21 -29.35 -7.22
CA ASP A 317 -1.80 -30.03 -8.35
C ASP A 317 -2.06 -29.13 -9.55
N ARG A 318 -1.58 -27.86 -9.50
CA ARG A 318 -1.74 -26.84 -10.55
C ARG A 318 -3.20 -26.61 -10.98
N ARG A 319 -4.16 -26.79 -10.06
CA ARG A 319 -5.58 -26.56 -10.36
C ARG A 319 -5.94 -25.10 -10.44
N THR A 320 -5.25 -24.26 -9.68
CA THR A 320 -5.39 -22.81 -9.75
C THR A 320 -4.88 -22.30 -11.08
N ARG A 321 -5.73 -21.61 -11.84
CA ARG A 321 -5.42 -21.09 -13.17
C ARG A 321 -5.83 -19.63 -13.28
N VAL A 322 -4.88 -18.77 -13.60
CA VAL A 322 -5.09 -17.35 -13.85
C VAL A 322 -4.60 -17.02 -15.25
N PRO A 323 -5.49 -16.76 -16.21
CA PRO A 323 -5.08 -16.16 -17.47
C PRO A 323 -4.63 -14.72 -17.20
N VAL A 324 -3.46 -14.36 -17.71
CA VAL A 324 -2.89 -13.01 -17.62
C VAL A 324 -2.63 -12.53 -19.04
N GLN A 325 -3.21 -11.39 -19.38
CA GLN A 325 -3.03 -10.74 -20.66
C GLN A 325 -2.38 -9.39 -20.41
N THR A 326 -1.24 -9.14 -21.02
CA THR A 326 -0.53 -7.87 -20.90
C THR A 326 -0.24 -7.30 -22.27
N SER A 327 -0.63 -6.05 -22.52
CA SER A 327 -0.24 -5.30 -23.68
C SER A 327 0.70 -4.15 -23.31
N TYR A 328 1.75 -3.97 -24.11
CA TYR A 328 2.72 -2.91 -23.97
C TYR A 328 2.65 -2.04 -25.21
N ARG A 329 2.13 -0.84 -25.07
CA ARG A 329 2.09 0.18 -26.14
C ARG A 329 3.28 1.10 -25.99
N ILE A 330 4.21 1.03 -26.92
CA ILE A 330 5.47 1.78 -26.93
C ILE A 330 5.37 2.93 -27.91
N THR A 331 5.67 4.14 -27.45
CA THR A 331 5.68 5.39 -28.24
C THR A 331 7.11 5.91 -28.46
N PRO A 332 7.35 6.74 -29.49
CA PRO A 332 8.69 7.22 -29.85
C PRO A 332 9.43 8.00 -28.76
N ASN A 333 8.73 8.59 -27.80
CA ASN A 333 9.31 9.26 -26.64
C ASN A 333 9.71 8.32 -25.49
N GLY A 334 9.60 7.00 -25.69
CA GLY A 334 9.97 5.98 -24.70
C GLY A 334 8.92 5.72 -23.61
N HIS A 335 7.72 6.27 -23.76
CA HIS A 335 6.62 5.88 -22.87
C HIS A 335 6.14 4.47 -23.22
N ILE A 336 5.94 3.65 -22.19
CA ILE A 336 5.42 2.29 -22.32
C ILE A 336 4.12 2.22 -21.51
N GLU A 337 2.99 2.29 -22.21
CA GLU A 337 1.68 2.05 -21.58
C GLU A 337 1.48 0.55 -21.43
N VAL A 338 1.20 0.12 -20.21
CA VAL A 338 0.99 -1.28 -19.83
C VAL A 338 -0.46 -1.44 -19.44
N GLU A 339 -1.20 -2.21 -20.22
CA GLU A 339 -2.54 -2.67 -19.87
C GLU A 339 -2.45 -4.15 -19.47
N CYS A 340 -2.88 -4.47 -18.25
CA CYS A 340 -2.83 -5.83 -17.74
C CYS A 340 -4.19 -6.27 -17.23
N SER A 341 -4.61 -7.46 -17.66
CA SER A 341 -5.84 -8.13 -17.24
C SER A 341 -5.50 -9.48 -16.62
N MET A 342 -5.97 -9.70 -15.40
CA MET A 342 -5.76 -10.93 -14.63
C MET A 342 -7.12 -11.58 -14.36
N GLY A 343 -7.43 -12.70 -15.02
CA GLY A 343 -8.65 -13.45 -14.76
C GLY A 343 -8.59 -14.13 -13.39
N HIS A 344 -9.65 -13.99 -12.60
CA HIS A 344 -9.77 -14.61 -11.29
C HIS A 344 -11.10 -15.35 -11.21
N ARG A 345 -11.07 -16.67 -11.45
CA ARG A 345 -12.26 -17.51 -11.35
C ARG A 345 -12.21 -18.34 -10.07
N ASP A 346 -13.17 -18.09 -9.18
CA ASP A 346 -13.46 -18.88 -7.97
C ASP A 346 -12.23 -19.27 -7.13
N ASN A 347 -11.17 -18.47 -7.21
CA ASN A 347 -9.87 -18.84 -6.71
C ASN A 347 -9.47 -17.99 -5.52
N LYS A 348 -9.75 -18.51 -4.34
CA LYS A 348 -9.39 -17.91 -3.06
C LYS A 348 -7.90 -18.14 -2.70
N ASP A 349 -7.10 -18.66 -3.63
CA ASP A 349 -5.71 -19.02 -3.33
C ASP A 349 -4.77 -17.82 -3.38
N PHE A 350 -5.05 -16.84 -4.24
CA PHE A 350 -4.27 -15.61 -4.30
C PHE A 350 -4.79 -14.55 -3.34
N VAL A 351 -3.86 -13.83 -2.76
CA VAL A 351 -4.09 -12.72 -1.82
C VAL A 351 -3.60 -11.39 -2.37
N ARG A 352 -2.90 -11.44 -3.52
CA ARG A 352 -2.35 -10.33 -4.29
C ARG A 352 -2.50 -10.67 -5.78
N LEU A 353 -2.78 -9.69 -6.59
CA LEU A 353 -2.78 -9.81 -8.05
C LEU A 353 -2.10 -8.58 -8.64
N GLY A 354 -0.92 -8.77 -9.16
CA GLY A 354 -0.09 -7.68 -9.68
C GLY A 354 1.07 -8.17 -10.54
N LEU A 355 1.92 -7.25 -10.91
CA LEU A 355 3.18 -7.51 -11.61
C LEU A 355 4.36 -7.20 -10.68
N GLN A 356 5.39 -8.05 -10.75
CA GLN A 356 6.66 -7.84 -10.08
C GLN A 356 7.74 -7.49 -11.09
N THR A 357 8.60 -6.56 -10.74
CA THR A 357 9.82 -6.23 -11.48
C THR A 357 10.98 -6.00 -10.52
N VAL A 358 12.19 -6.18 -11.00
CA VAL A 358 13.41 -5.89 -10.24
C VAL A 358 14.14 -4.75 -10.92
N LEU A 359 14.31 -3.64 -10.22
CA LEU A 359 14.93 -2.44 -10.73
C LEU A 359 16.45 -2.43 -10.44
N ASP A 360 17.17 -1.61 -11.18
CA ASP A 360 18.60 -1.37 -10.93
C ASP A 360 18.83 -0.86 -9.50
N LYS A 361 19.89 -1.32 -8.88
CA LYS A 361 20.29 -0.99 -7.49
C LYS A 361 20.47 0.49 -7.21
N SER A 362 20.61 1.34 -8.22
CA SER A 362 20.74 2.79 -8.02
C SER A 362 19.41 3.49 -7.80
N LEU A 363 18.27 2.85 -8.07
CA LEU A 363 16.93 3.44 -8.01
C LEU A 363 16.35 3.35 -6.59
N GLU A 364 17.00 4.03 -5.66
CA GLU A 364 16.73 3.96 -4.22
C GLU A 364 15.77 5.06 -3.72
N GLU A 365 15.69 6.21 -4.41
CA GLU A 365 14.84 7.32 -4.02
C GLU A 365 13.41 7.11 -4.55
N VAL A 366 12.42 7.17 -3.68
CA VAL A 366 11.02 6.92 -4.00
C VAL A 366 10.19 8.16 -3.70
N GLU A 367 9.43 8.63 -4.69
CA GLU A 367 8.41 9.66 -4.49
C GLU A 367 7.08 9.15 -5.04
N TRP A 368 5.97 9.47 -4.37
CA TRP A 368 4.64 9.07 -4.88
C TRP A 368 3.55 10.08 -4.51
N LEU A 369 2.53 10.15 -5.35
CA LEU A 369 1.26 10.79 -5.10
C LEU A 369 0.22 9.69 -4.82
N GLY A 370 -0.26 9.61 -3.62
CA GLY A 370 -1.18 8.57 -3.18
C GLY A 370 -1.31 8.53 -1.67
N ARG A 371 -1.84 7.43 -1.14
CA ARG A 371 -1.95 7.24 0.30
C ARG A 371 -0.58 6.97 0.93
N GLY A 372 -0.36 7.53 2.11
CA GLY A 372 0.91 7.40 2.85
C GLY A 372 0.94 8.22 4.13
N PRO A 373 2.16 8.49 4.67
CA PRO A 373 3.46 7.95 4.25
C PRO A 373 3.68 6.48 4.65
N LEU A 374 2.86 5.97 5.59
CA LEU A 374 2.98 4.64 6.18
C LEU A 374 2.49 3.56 5.23
N GLU A 375 2.93 2.31 5.48
CA GLU A 375 2.30 1.18 4.83
C GLU A 375 0.80 1.15 5.14
N ASN A 376 0.01 0.78 4.14
CA ASN A 376 -1.43 0.71 4.25
C ASN A 376 -1.98 -0.38 3.33
N TYR A 377 -3.15 -0.91 3.68
CA TYR A 377 -3.77 -2.05 3.01
C TYR A 377 -5.27 -1.78 2.88
N PRO A 378 -6.02 -2.47 2.01
CA PRO A 378 -7.43 -2.18 1.76
C PRO A 378 -8.33 -2.08 3.01
N ASP A 379 -8.02 -2.81 4.07
CA ASP A 379 -8.74 -2.80 5.35
C ASP A 379 -8.00 -2.07 6.48
N ARG A 380 -6.96 -1.26 6.12
CA ARG A 380 -6.18 -0.42 7.04
C ARG A 380 -5.75 0.86 6.32
N LEU A 381 -6.72 1.70 5.93
CA LEU A 381 -6.50 2.92 5.14
C LEU A 381 -6.73 4.22 5.91
N ASP A 382 -7.40 4.18 7.08
CA ASP A 382 -7.97 5.39 7.68
C ASP A 382 -6.91 6.42 8.11
N VAL A 383 -5.71 5.96 8.46
CA VAL A 383 -4.58 6.83 8.82
C VAL A 383 -3.76 7.29 7.61
N ALA A 384 -3.91 6.64 6.46
CA ALA A 384 -3.13 6.90 5.26
C ALA A 384 -3.82 7.94 4.37
N PHE A 385 -3.47 9.20 4.54
CA PHE A 385 -4.00 10.30 3.75
C PHE A 385 -3.33 10.39 2.38
N VAL A 386 -4.06 10.88 1.40
CA VAL A 386 -3.52 11.19 0.08
C VAL A 386 -2.61 12.42 0.18
N GLY A 387 -1.40 12.29 -0.29
CA GLY A 387 -0.39 13.33 -0.27
C GLY A 387 0.73 13.03 -1.28
N ARG A 388 1.66 13.96 -1.41
CA ARG A 388 2.91 13.74 -2.12
C ARG A 388 3.99 13.44 -1.09
N TYR A 389 4.54 12.25 -1.17
CA TYR A 389 5.48 11.72 -0.18
C TYR A 389 6.81 11.34 -0.84
N HIS A 390 7.87 11.45 -0.05
CA HIS A 390 9.21 11.03 -0.45
C HIS A 390 9.82 10.12 0.62
N SER A 391 10.55 9.10 0.19
CA SER A 391 11.26 8.16 1.05
C SER A 391 12.42 7.51 0.28
N THR A 392 13.14 6.62 0.94
CA THR A 392 14.01 5.66 0.27
C THR A 392 13.44 4.26 0.43
N VAL A 393 13.77 3.34 -0.49
CA VAL A 393 13.35 1.93 -0.40
C VAL A 393 13.70 1.35 0.97
N ARG A 394 14.92 1.60 1.44
CA ARG A 394 15.39 1.15 2.77
C ARG A 394 14.60 1.76 3.92
N ALA A 395 14.19 3.02 3.85
CA ALA A 395 13.44 3.68 4.91
C ALA A 395 11.96 3.25 4.96
N MET A 396 11.47 2.61 3.90
CA MET A 396 10.11 2.05 3.82
C MET A 396 9.98 0.66 4.45
N GLU A 397 11.10 0.07 4.95
CA GLU A 397 11.13 -1.24 5.60
C GLU A 397 10.46 -1.19 6.97
N GLU A 398 9.50 -2.09 7.22
CA GLU A 398 8.87 -2.29 8.52
C GLU A 398 9.62 -3.34 9.34
N LYS A 399 9.78 -3.07 10.64
CA LYS A 399 10.65 -3.88 11.51
C LYS A 399 9.90 -4.98 12.27
N TYR A 400 9.20 -5.84 11.55
CA TYR A 400 8.57 -7.02 12.14
C TYR A 400 9.63 -7.99 12.67
N ILE A 401 9.51 -8.45 13.93
CA ILE A 401 10.46 -9.40 14.53
C ILE A 401 10.53 -10.68 13.70
N LYS A 402 9.37 -11.24 13.33
CA LYS A 402 9.24 -12.25 12.28
C LYS A 402 9.08 -11.55 10.93
N PRO A 403 10.12 -11.59 10.07
CA PRO A 403 10.04 -10.97 8.74
C PRO A 403 8.89 -11.52 7.90
N GLN A 404 8.25 -10.66 7.15
CA GLN A 404 7.08 -10.96 6.34
C GLN A 404 6.87 -9.89 5.28
N SER A 405 5.93 -10.11 4.34
CA SER A 405 5.56 -9.08 3.34
C SER A 405 5.12 -7.80 4.03
N MET A 406 5.61 -6.68 3.54
CA MET A 406 5.49 -5.37 4.17
C MET A 406 5.56 -4.24 3.15
N GLY A 407 5.31 -3.03 3.61
CA GLY A 407 5.65 -1.82 2.85
C GLY A 407 4.67 -1.46 1.74
N GLU A 408 3.49 -2.05 1.70
CA GLU A 408 2.46 -1.72 0.70
C GLU A 408 1.94 -0.28 0.88
N ARG A 409 1.73 0.43 -0.24
CA ARG A 409 1.01 1.71 -0.35
C ARG A 409 -0.09 1.54 -1.36
N TRP A 410 -1.33 1.54 -0.89
CA TRP A 410 -2.52 1.36 -1.70
C TRP A 410 -3.11 2.71 -2.13
N GLY A 411 -3.75 2.78 -3.29
CA GLY A 411 -4.41 4.00 -3.79
C GLY A 411 -3.42 5.05 -4.28
N VAL A 412 -2.48 4.62 -5.14
CA VAL A 412 -1.41 5.46 -5.69
C VAL A 412 -1.79 5.93 -7.09
N ASN A 413 -1.60 7.22 -7.37
CA ASN A 413 -1.80 7.81 -8.69
C ASN A 413 -0.53 7.71 -9.56
N TRP A 414 0.62 7.98 -8.96
CA TRP A 414 1.92 7.80 -9.60
C TRP A 414 3.01 7.60 -8.55
N LEU A 415 4.10 6.97 -8.95
CA LEU A 415 5.33 6.86 -8.19
C LEU A 415 6.54 7.03 -9.12
N THR A 416 7.64 7.54 -8.56
CA THR A 416 8.96 7.56 -9.20
C THR A 416 9.95 6.76 -8.39
N LEU A 417 10.85 6.08 -9.10
CA LEU A 417 12.04 5.50 -8.50
C LEU A 417 13.24 6.05 -9.25
N THR A 418 14.12 6.75 -8.51
CA THR A 418 15.23 7.48 -9.08
C THR A 418 16.53 7.22 -8.34
N ASP A 419 17.64 7.52 -9.00
CA ASP A 419 18.93 7.58 -8.35
C ASP A 419 19.13 8.94 -7.64
N LYS A 420 20.27 9.10 -6.97
CA LYS A 420 20.63 10.33 -6.24
C LYS A 420 20.77 11.57 -7.14
N GLN A 421 20.84 11.40 -8.46
CA GLN A 421 20.84 12.47 -9.45
C GLN A 421 19.45 12.80 -9.98
N GLY A 422 18.41 12.11 -9.47
CA GLY A 422 17.01 12.28 -9.88
C GLY A 422 16.65 11.56 -11.17
N LYS A 423 17.53 10.69 -11.70
CA LYS A 423 17.29 9.94 -12.95
C LYS A 423 16.72 8.56 -12.66
N GLY A 424 15.66 8.21 -13.38
CA GLY A 424 15.01 6.92 -13.17
C GLY A 424 13.76 6.74 -14.02
N LEU A 425 12.73 6.17 -13.42
CA LEU A 425 11.43 5.96 -14.06
C LEU A 425 10.28 6.45 -13.18
N ARG A 426 9.18 6.81 -13.85
CA ARG A 426 7.89 7.08 -13.24
C ARG A 426 6.89 6.04 -13.71
N ILE A 427 6.07 5.57 -12.79
CA ILE A 427 4.91 4.74 -13.08
C ILE A 427 3.68 5.56 -12.71
N ARG A 428 2.79 5.76 -13.67
CA ARG A 428 1.59 6.58 -13.50
C ARG A 428 0.35 5.79 -13.89
N LEU A 429 -0.59 5.69 -12.96
CA LEU A 429 -1.87 5.02 -13.16
C LEU A 429 -2.72 5.80 -14.18
N LEU A 430 -3.31 5.08 -15.13
CA LEU A 430 -4.27 5.60 -16.10
C LEU A 430 -5.68 5.11 -15.79
N ASN A 431 -5.82 3.85 -15.39
CA ASN A 431 -7.11 3.24 -15.08
C ASN A 431 -6.95 2.08 -14.10
N GLY A 432 -7.99 1.83 -13.28
CA GLY A 432 -7.99 0.79 -12.26
C GLY A 432 -7.53 1.31 -10.90
N GLU A 433 -6.95 0.43 -10.11
CA GLU A 433 -6.31 0.75 -8.84
C GLU A 433 -4.84 0.36 -8.88
N LEU A 434 -4.02 1.02 -8.08
CA LEU A 434 -2.60 0.75 -7.96
C LEU A 434 -2.18 0.76 -6.50
N GLY A 435 -1.65 -0.39 -6.08
CA GLY A 435 -0.80 -0.51 -4.91
C GLY A 435 0.65 -0.70 -5.32
N PHE A 436 1.59 -0.32 -4.46
CA PHE A 436 2.98 -0.69 -4.66
C PHE A 436 3.69 -0.99 -3.34
N SER A 437 4.68 -1.88 -3.42
CA SER A 437 5.74 -2.01 -2.42
C SER A 437 7.10 -2.06 -3.11
N ALA A 438 8.09 -1.43 -2.50
CA ALA A 438 9.48 -1.43 -2.98
C ALA A 438 10.39 -1.86 -1.84
N GLN A 439 11.22 -2.89 -2.07
CA GLN A 439 12.01 -3.51 -1.00
C GLN A 439 13.27 -4.20 -1.54
N HIS A 440 14.19 -4.56 -0.63
CA HIS A 440 15.45 -5.25 -0.95
C HIS A 440 15.41 -6.76 -0.71
N TYR A 441 14.21 -7.34 -0.57
CA TYR A 441 14.02 -8.74 -0.23
C TYR A 441 12.89 -9.34 -1.07
N ALA A 442 13.05 -10.59 -1.51
CA ALA A 442 11.91 -11.32 -2.04
C ALA A 442 10.98 -11.76 -0.89
N ASP A 443 9.67 -11.74 -1.12
CA ASP A 443 8.68 -12.07 -0.09
C ASP A 443 8.87 -13.49 0.46
N GLU A 444 9.30 -14.45 -0.38
CA GLU A 444 9.60 -15.81 0.02
C GLU A 444 10.83 -15.88 0.94
N GLU A 445 11.86 -15.06 0.68
CA GLU A 445 13.07 -14.98 1.51
C GLU A 445 12.77 -14.32 2.85
N LEU A 446 11.92 -13.28 2.87
CA LEU A 446 11.42 -12.67 4.11
C LEU A 446 10.75 -13.71 4.99
N TRP A 447 9.83 -14.51 4.41
CA TRP A 447 9.11 -15.52 5.19
C TRP A 447 10.02 -16.62 5.76
N GLN A 448 11.08 -16.98 5.06
CA GLN A 448 12.06 -17.98 5.53
C GLN A 448 12.96 -17.45 6.63
N ALA A 449 13.23 -16.15 6.70
CA ALA A 449 14.02 -15.55 7.76
C ALA A 449 13.30 -15.66 9.11
N LYS A 450 14.02 -16.10 10.15
CA LYS A 450 13.46 -16.22 11.50
C LYS A 450 13.29 -14.87 12.18
N TYR A 451 14.31 -14.02 12.12
CA TYR A 451 14.37 -12.78 12.88
C TYR A 451 14.79 -11.63 11.98
N HIS A 452 14.29 -10.43 12.26
CA HIS A 452 14.58 -9.21 11.50
C HIS A 452 16.09 -8.96 11.32
N HIS A 453 16.91 -9.15 12.37
CA HIS A 453 18.36 -8.92 12.30
C HIS A 453 19.10 -9.88 11.35
N GLN A 454 18.44 -10.94 10.87
CA GLN A 454 18.99 -11.87 9.88
C GLN A 454 18.78 -11.38 8.44
N LEU A 455 17.93 -10.37 8.19
CA LEU A 455 17.66 -9.84 6.86
C LEU A 455 18.92 -9.35 6.15
N LYS A 456 19.92 -8.89 6.91
CA LYS A 456 21.25 -8.54 6.35
C LYS A 456 21.90 -9.67 5.52
N ASN A 457 21.54 -10.94 5.79
CA ASN A 457 22.11 -12.09 5.10
C ASN A 457 21.46 -12.39 3.75
N ILE A 458 20.26 -11.85 3.51
CA ILE A 458 19.47 -12.03 2.29
C ILE A 458 19.24 -10.70 1.56
N PHE A 459 19.92 -9.64 2.00
CA PHE A 459 19.82 -8.32 1.39
C PHE A 459 20.24 -8.35 -0.08
N ARG A 460 19.42 -7.78 -0.94
CA ARG A 460 19.69 -7.56 -2.36
C ARG A 460 19.93 -6.07 -2.61
N PRO A 461 20.98 -5.69 -3.31
CA PRO A 461 21.17 -4.28 -3.65
C PRO A 461 20.13 -3.78 -4.66
N GLU A 462 19.57 -4.65 -5.50
CA GLU A 462 18.50 -4.33 -6.44
C GLU A 462 17.21 -4.04 -5.71
N VAL A 463 16.30 -3.29 -6.34
CA VAL A 463 14.99 -2.96 -5.78
C VAL A 463 13.93 -3.87 -6.38
N ILE A 464 13.29 -4.66 -5.55
CA ILE A 464 12.12 -5.45 -5.94
C ILE A 464 10.89 -4.54 -5.81
N LEU A 465 10.23 -4.28 -6.93
CA LEU A 465 9.04 -3.46 -7.03
C LEU A 465 7.83 -4.34 -7.36
N HIS A 466 6.81 -4.26 -6.53
CA HIS A 466 5.49 -4.80 -6.81
C HIS A 466 4.56 -3.68 -7.26
N LEU A 467 3.73 -3.98 -8.26
CA LEU A 467 2.69 -3.12 -8.80
C LEU A 467 1.39 -3.92 -8.77
N ASP A 468 0.54 -3.64 -7.82
CA ASP A 468 -0.60 -4.48 -7.49
C ASP A 468 -1.91 -3.86 -7.99
N ALA A 469 -2.65 -4.60 -8.81
CA ALA A 469 -3.99 -4.24 -9.25
C ALA A 469 -5.06 -4.60 -8.20
N ALA A 470 -4.78 -5.60 -7.35
CA ALA A 470 -5.68 -6.02 -6.28
C ALA A 470 -4.91 -6.66 -5.12
N MET A 471 -5.39 -6.40 -3.91
CA MET A 471 -4.83 -6.92 -2.67
C MET A 471 -5.96 -7.29 -1.71
N ARG A 472 -5.89 -8.50 -1.16
CA ARG A 472 -6.76 -8.93 -0.07
C ARG A 472 -6.44 -8.14 1.21
N GLY A 473 -7.45 -7.79 1.98
CA GLY A 473 -7.25 -7.19 3.30
C GLY A 473 -6.38 -8.06 4.22
N LEU A 474 -5.89 -7.48 5.29
CA LEU A 474 -5.04 -8.14 6.29
C LEU A 474 -5.87 -9.05 7.21
N GLY A 475 -7.00 -8.55 7.72
CA GLY A 475 -7.78 -9.24 8.75
C GLY A 475 -6.98 -9.45 10.05
N ASN A 476 -7.43 -10.41 10.85
CA ASN A 476 -6.86 -10.78 12.15
C ASN A 476 -6.73 -12.31 12.30
N ALA A 477 -6.57 -13.03 11.19
CA ALA A 477 -6.70 -14.50 11.15
C ALA A 477 -5.56 -15.27 11.85
N SER A 478 -4.53 -14.60 12.36
CA SER A 478 -3.55 -15.22 13.25
C SER A 478 -4.17 -15.75 14.55
N CYS A 479 -5.13 -15.02 15.13
CA CYS A 479 -5.96 -15.44 16.25
C CYS A 479 -7.30 -14.69 16.24
N GLY A 480 -8.07 -14.79 15.15
CA GLY A 480 -9.31 -14.06 14.98
C GLY A 480 -9.90 -14.23 13.58
N PRO A 481 -10.87 -13.39 13.19
CA PRO A 481 -11.48 -13.48 11.87
C PRO A 481 -10.56 -12.99 10.77
N GLY A 482 -10.72 -13.54 9.55
CA GLY A 482 -10.15 -12.99 8.34
C GLY A 482 -10.72 -11.60 8.00
N PRO A 483 -10.27 -10.99 6.89
CA PRO A 483 -10.85 -9.74 6.44
C PRO A 483 -12.33 -9.92 6.09
N LEU A 484 -13.09 -8.82 6.16
CA LEU A 484 -14.48 -8.80 5.74
C LEU A 484 -14.60 -9.11 4.24
N GLN A 485 -15.77 -9.64 3.84
CA GLN A 485 -16.05 -10.03 2.46
C GLN A 485 -15.75 -8.94 1.42
N LYS A 486 -15.94 -7.68 1.76
CA LYS A 486 -15.63 -6.53 0.89
C LYS A 486 -14.13 -6.32 0.63
N TYR A 487 -13.27 -6.94 1.44
CA TYR A 487 -11.82 -6.89 1.33
C TYR A 487 -11.21 -8.21 0.83
N GLU A 488 -12.05 -9.16 0.44
CA GLU A 488 -11.63 -10.38 -0.26
C GLU A 488 -11.52 -10.09 -1.77
N LEU A 489 -10.73 -10.90 -2.48
CA LEU A 489 -10.65 -10.83 -3.93
C LEU A 489 -11.84 -11.59 -4.55
N ASN A 490 -12.92 -10.89 -4.85
CA ASN A 490 -14.21 -11.47 -5.25
C ASN A 490 -14.55 -11.24 -6.73
N GLU A 491 -13.79 -10.41 -7.44
CA GLU A 491 -14.08 -10.08 -8.83
C GLU A 491 -13.63 -11.21 -9.78
N LYS A 492 -14.28 -11.33 -10.93
CA LYS A 492 -13.93 -12.33 -11.96
C LYS A 492 -12.64 -12.00 -12.69
N SER A 493 -12.26 -10.73 -12.72
CA SER A 493 -11.01 -10.23 -13.28
C SER A 493 -10.62 -8.93 -12.62
N TYR A 494 -9.32 -8.68 -12.58
CA TYR A 494 -8.73 -7.43 -12.12
C TYR A 494 -7.92 -6.84 -13.25
N ASN A 495 -8.15 -5.56 -13.52
CA ASN A 495 -7.55 -4.86 -14.64
C ASN A 495 -6.99 -3.55 -14.17
N TYR A 496 -5.82 -3.19 -14.68
CA TYR A 496 -5.26 -1.86 -14.51
C TYR A 496 -4.45 -1.47 -15.72
N THR A 497 -4.31 -0.16 -15.91
CA THR A 497 -3.50 0.42 -16.97
C THR A 497 -2.60 1.48 -16.34
N PHE A 498 -1.31 1.38 -16.57
CA PHE A 498 -0.33 2.38 -16.14
C PHE A 498 0.66 2.68 -17.26
N VAL A 499 1.37 3.77 -17.16
CA VAL A 499 2.43 4.13 -18.09
C VAL A 499 3.77 4.21 -17.36
N ILE A 500 4.79 3.65 -17.96
CA ILE A 500 6.20 3.76 -17.56
C ILE A 500 6.80 4.91 -18.37
N GLU A 501 7.34 5.90 -17.69
CA GLU A 501 7.88 7.13 -18.29
C GLU A 501 9.32 7.36 -17.79
N PRO A 502 10.22 7.91 -18.61
CA PRO A 502 11.55 8.30 -18.13
C PRO A 502 11.47 9.50 -17.17
N VAL A 503 12.35 9.51 -16.18
CA VAL A 503 12.73 10.68 -15.37
C VAL A 503 14.20 10.94 -15.65
N LEU A 504 14.52 12.08 -16.34
CA LEU A 504 15.84 12.34 -16.90
C LEU A 504 16.56 13.51 -16.22
#